data_67a9c90a748f3ed10b13ad03ce44b5e2
#
_entry.id   67a9c90a748f3ed10b13ad03ce44b5e2
#
_cell.length_a   1.000
_cell.length_b   1.000
_cell.length_c   1.000
_cell.angle_alpha   90.00
_cell.angle_beta   90.00
_cell.angle_gamma   90.00
#
_symmetry.space_group_name_H-M   'P 1'
#
loop_
_entity.id
_entity.type
_entity.pdbx_description
1 polymer ?
#
loop_
_entity_poly.entity_id
_entity_poly.type
_entity_poly.pdbx_seq_one_letter_code
_entity_poly.pdbx_strand_id
1 'polypeptide(L)'
;MELSRLDKLLEFIKNEPEDEFLKYALATEYLRLNQADKALTYYEDLVTNHPGYVGTYYHLGKLYEALNRKPDAITTYESGMTIAKQKRDNHAFSELQAVYRQAKGIEEDDDDY
;
A
#
# COMPACT_ATOMS: atom_id res chain seq x y z
N MET A 1 -23.82 11.46 -20.12
CA MET A 1 -22.75 11.86 -19.18
C MET A 1 -21.87 10.65 -18.88
N GLU A 2 -20.58 10.82 -19.06
CA GLU A 2 -19.65 9.71 -18.81
C GLU A 2 -19.38 9.58 -17.32
N LEU A 3 -19.30 8.32 -16.89
CA LEU A 3 -18.88 8.05 -15.51
C LEU A 3 -17.38 8.28 -15.37
N SER A 4 -16.97 8.85 -14.25
CA SER A 4 -15.55 8.95 -13.93
C SER A 4 -14.98 7.58 -13.61
N ARG A 5 -13.66 7.48 -13.55
CA ARG A 5 -13.02 6.22 -13.14
C ARG A 5 -13.49 5.82 -11.74
N LEU A 6 -13.58 6.77 -10.83
CA LEU A 6 -14.06 6.50 -9.47
C LEU A 6 -15.47 5.93 -9.50
N ASP A 7 -16.37 6.55 -10.27
CA ASP A 7 -17.75 6.09 -10.35
C ASP A 7 -17.82 4.65 -10.86
N LYS A 8 -17.03 4.33 -11.88
CA LYS A 8 -17.00 2.97 -12.44
C LYS A 8 -16.51 1.96 -11.41
N LEU A 9 -15.46 2.31 -10.68
CA LEU A 9 -14.93 1.42 -9.65
C LEU A 9 -15.94 1.20 -8.53
N LEU A 10 -16.66 2.24 -8.13
CA LEU A 10 -17.69 2.13 -7.10
C LEU A 10 -18.84 1.23 -7.56
N GLU A 11 -19.18 1.30 -8.84
CA GLU A 11 -20.20 0.40 -9.39
C GLU A 11 -19.74 -1.06 -9.35
N PHE A 12 -18.50 -1.31 -9.76
CA PHE A 12 -17.96 -2.67 -9.76
C PHE A 12 -17.90 -3.27 -8.35
N ILE A 13 -17.49 -2.48 -7.36
CA ILE A 13 -17.33 -3.02 -6.02
C ILE A 13 -18.66 -3.33 -5.34
N LYS A 14 -19.75 -2.71 -5.78
CA LYS A 14 -21.08 -3.06 -5.27
C LYS A 14 -21.40 -4.53 -5.54
N ASN A 15 -20.95 -5.04 -6.68
CA ASN A 15 -21.20 -6.42 -7.07
C ASN A 15 -20.15 -7.39 -6.54
N GLU A 16 -18.96 -6.89 -6.23
CA GLU A 16 -17.87 -7.71 -5.73
C GLU A 16 -17.16 -7.01 -4.58
N PRO A 17 -17.82 -6.89 -3.43
CA PRO A 17 -17.33 -6.06 -2.33
C PRO A 17 -16.05 -6.54 -1.67
N GLU A 18 -15.68 -7.81 -1.89
CA GLU A 18 -14.44 -8.34 -1.33
C GLU A 18 -13.35 -8.55 -2.36
N ASP A 19 -13.52 -8.03 -3.57
CA ASP A 19 -12.49 -8.13 -4.60
C ASP A 19 -11.29 -7.26 -4.23
N GLU A 20 -10.16 -7.90 -4.01
CA GLU A 20 -8.97 -7.19 -3.54
C GLU A 20 -8.40 -6.23 -4.59
N PHE A 21 -8.49 -6.59 -5.85
CA PHE A 21 -8.03 -5.67 -6.90
C PHE A 21 -8.88 -4.40 -6.95
N LEU A 22 -10.20 -4.53 -6.79
CA LEU A 22 -11.09 -3.36 -6.79
C LEU A 22 -10.83 -2.48 -5.58
N LYS A 23 -10.59 -3.06 -4.42
CA LYS A 23 -10.23 -2.28 -3.23
C LYS A 23 -8.94 -1.51 -3.44
N TYR A 24 -7.95 -2.17 -4.03
CA TYR A 24 -6.67 -1.54 -4.33
C TYR A 24 -6.84 -0.41 -5.35
N ALA A 25 -7.60 -0.66 -6.41
CA ALA A 25 -7.85 0.35 -7.44
C ALA A 25 -8.59 1.56 -6.87
N LEU A 26 -9.56 1.33 -5.97
CA LEU A 26 -10.28 2.42 -5.31
C LEU A 26 -9.34 3.23 -4.43
N ALA A 27 -8.50 2.58 -3.64
CA ALA A 27 -7.55 3.29 -2.80
C ALA A 27 -6.64 4.19 -3.65
N THR A 28 -6.12 3.64 -4.74
CA THR A 28 -5.24 4.37 -5.64
C THR A 28 -5.95 5.56 -6.29
N GLU A 29 -7.19 5.36 -6.69
CA GLU A 29 -7.96 6.44 -7.33
C GLU A 29 -8.28 7.55 -6.34
N TYR A 30 -8.67 7.20 -5.12
CA TYR A 30 -8.89 8.21 -4.08
C TYR A 30 -7.63 9.01 -3.80
N LEU A 31 -6.49 8.34 -3.77
CA LEU A 31 -5.22 9.02 -3.55
C LEU A 31 -4.94 10.02 -4.68
N ARG A 32 -5.17 9.60 -5.92
CA ARG A 32 -5.00 10.48 -7.09
C ARG A 32 -5.90 11.71 -6.99
N LEU A 33 -7.07 11.57 -6.37
CA LEU A 33 -8.03 12.66 -6.20
C LEU A 33 -7.80 13.45 -4.91
N ASN A 34 -6.67 13.25 -4.25
CA ASN A 34 -6.31 13.93 -3.01
C ASN A 34 -7.29 13.66 -1.86
N GLN A 35 -7.89 12.47 -1.85
CA GLN A 35 -8.75 12.04 -0.76
C GLN A 35 -8.03 10.96 0.04
N ALA A 36 -6.98 11.38 0.74
CA ALA A 36 -6.09 10.47 1.46
C ALA A 36 -6.81 9.67 2.53
N ASP A 37 -7.81 10.25 3.18
CA ASP A 37 -8.57 9.57 4.24
C ASP A 37 -9.31 8.34 3.70
N LYS A 38 -9.91 8.47 2.53
CA LYS A 38 -10.61 7.35 1.89
C LYS A 38 -9.65 6.32 1.35
N ALA A 39 -8.53 6.78 0.77
CA ALA A 39 -7.49 5.88 0.33
C ALA A 39 -6.96 5.04 1.49
N LEU A 40 -6.73 5.69 2.63
CA LEU A 40 -6.24 5.02 3.83
C LEU A 40 -7.19 3.91 4.27
N THR A 41 -8.49 4.22 4.29
CA THR A 41 -9.50 3.24 4.69
C THR A 41 -9.43 1.97 3.84
N TYR A 42 -9.33 2.12 2.52
CA TYR A 42 -9.26 0.96 1.62
C TYR A 42 -7.94 0.20 1.76
N TYR A 43 -6.82 0.92 1.89
CA TYR A 43 -5.53 0.23 2.08
C TYR A 43 -5.49 -0.52 3.40
N GLU A 44 -6.01 0.07 4.48
CA GLU A 44 -6.04 -0.61 5.78
C GLU A 44 -6.96 -1.82 5.76
N ASP A 45 -8.08 -1.72 5.05
CA ASP A 45 -8.96 -2.87 4.85
C ASP A 45 -8.23 -4.01 4.13
N LEU A 46 -7.42 -3.67 3.13
CA LEU A 46 -6.66 -4.67 2.40
C LEU A 46 -5.66 -5.41 3.29
N VAL A 47 -4.90 -4.71 4.12
CA VAL A 47 -3.92 -5.42 4.96
C VAL A 47 -4.61 -6.24 6.04
N THR A 48 -5.80 -5.86 6.45
CA THR A 48 -6.56 -6.59 7.46
C THR A 48 -7.22 -7.83 6.87
N ASN A 49 -7.88 -7.69 5.73
CA ASN A 49 -8.73 -8.74 5.17
C ASN A 49 -8.10 -9.49 4.00
N HIS A 50 -7.08 -8.92 3.39
CA HIS A 50 -6.38 -9.52 2.25
C HIS A 50 -4.87 -9.33 2.42
N PRO A 51 -4.30 -9.85 3.50
CA PRO A 51 -2.89 -9.58 3.83
C PRO A 51 -1.89 -10.11 2.79
N GLY A 52 -2.33 -11.04 1.94
CA GLY A 52 -1.47 -11.56 0.88
C GLY A 52 -1.40 -10.69 -0.37
N TYR A 53 -2.17 -9.61 -0.43
CA TYR A 53 -2.12 -8.73 -1.60
C TYR A 53 -0.91 -7.80 -1.45
N VAL A 54 0.23 -8.23 -1.97
CA VAL A 54 1.53 -7.66 -1.62
C VAL A 54 1.70 -6.20 -2.04
N GLY A 55 1.04 -5.79 -3.12
CA GLY A 55 1.16 -4.40 -3.62
C GLY A 55 0.66 -3.34 -2.64
N THR A 56 -0.21 -3.73 -1.71
CA THR A 56 -0.77 -2.79 -0.74
C THR A 56 0.30 -2.15 0.13
N TYR A 57 1.28 -2.93 0.56
CA TYR A 57 2.21 -2.52 1.62
C TYR A 57 3.09 -1.34 1.22
N TYR A 58 3.55 -1.32 -0.02
CA TYR A 58 4.35 -0.20 -0.50
C TYR A 58 3.53 1.10 -0.47
N HIS A 59 2.34 1.04 -1.03
CA HIS A 59 1.49 2.25 -1.14
C HIS A 59 0.99 2.72 0.22
N LEU A 60 0.57 1.78 1.07
CA LEU A 60 0.12 2.14 2.41
C LEU A 60 1.24 2.76 3.23
N GLY A 61 2.43 2.16 3.16
CA GLY A 61 3.57 2.71 3.88
C GLY A 61 3.92 4.12 3.42
N LYS A 62 3.92 4.35 2.10
CA LYS A 62 4.18 5.70 1.57
C LYS A 62 3.12 6.69 2.01
N LEU A 63 1.87 6.26 2.06
CA LEU A 63 0.78 7.12 2.53
C LEU A 63 0.96 7.47 4.01
N TYR A 64 1.33 6.49 4.85
CA TYR A 64 1.61 6.77 6.25
C TYR A 64 2.75 7.79 6.39
N GLU A 65 3.80 7.67 5.59
CA GLU A 65 4.89 8.66 5.64
C GLU A 65 4.38 10.06 5.28
N ALA A 66 3.55 10.15 4.24
CA ALA A 66 2.97 11.43 3.82
C ALA A 66 2.08 12.04 4.90
N LEU A 67 1.48 11.21 5.75
CA LEU A 67 0.63 11.65 6.85
C LEU A 67 1.41 11.86 8.15
N ASN A 68 2.74 11.83 8.10
CA ASN A 68 3.62 11.97 9.27
C ASN A 68 3.40 10.85 10.30
N ARG A 69 3.09 9.66 9.80
CA ARG A 69 2.92 8.47 10.63
C ARG A 69 4.03 7.48 10.31
N LYS A 70 5.26 7.91 10.53
CA LYS A 70 6.44 7.12 10.19
C LYS A 70 6.51 5.76 10.90
N PRO A 71 6.21 5.65 12.21
CA PRO A 71 6.21 4.34 12.84
C PRO A 71 5.26 3.35 12.18
N ASP A 72 4.08 3.81 11.77
CA ASP A 72 3.13 2.96 11.06
C ASP A 72 3.66 2.54 9.70
N ALA A 73 4.35 3.46 9.02
CA ALA A 73 4.96 3.15 7.72
C ALA A 73 6.01 2.04 7.87
N ILE A 74 6.86 2.15 8.87
CA ILE A 74 7.92 1.17 9.11
C ILE A 74 7.33 -0.21 9.38
N THR A 75 6.33 -0.27 10.26
CA THR A 75 5.64 -1.54 10.56
C THR A 75 5.00 -2.13 9.30
N THR A 76 4.39 -1.28 8.48
CA THR A 76 3.74 -1.71 7.24
C THR A 76 4.77 -2.30 6.26
N TYR A 77 5.91 -1.64 6.11
CA TYR A 77 6.97 -2.15 5.22
C TYR A 77 7.51 -3.48 5.73
N GLU A 78 7.68 -3.63 7.04
CA GLU A 78 8.14 -4.90 7.62
C GLU A 78 7.16 -6.02 7.31
N SER A 79 5.87 -5.76 7.50
CA SER A 79 4.84 -6.76 7.19
C SER A 79 4.86 -7.12 5.71
N GLY A 80 4.99 -6.11 4.84
CA GLY A 80 5.05 -6.34 3.41
C GLY A 80 6.26 -7.17 2.99
N MET A 81 7.41 -6.92 3.61
CA MET A 81 8.61 -7.71 3.33
C MET A 81 8.41 -9.18 3.72
N THR A 82 7.75 -9.41 4.84
CA THR A 82 7.45 -10.78 5.27
C THR A 82 6.55 -11.48 4.25
N ILE A 83 5.50 -10.82 3.80
CA ILE A 83 4.56 -11.38 2.82
C ILE A 83 5.27 -11.62 1.48
N ALA A 84 6.06 -10.64 1.02
CA ALA A 84 6.78 -10.77 -0.25
C ALA A 84 7.74 -11.96 -0.21
N LYS A 85 8.42 -12.15 0.91
CA LYS A 85 9.36 -13.26 1.07
C LYS A 85 8.61 -14.59 1.04
N GLN A 86 7.49 -14.70 1.72
CA GLN A 86 6.66 -15.90 1.72
C GLN A 86 6.20 -16.26 0.30
N LYS A 87 5.88 -15.24 -0.48
CA LYS A 87 5.40 -15.42 -1.86
C LYS A 87 6.53 -15.53 -2.87
N ARG A 88 7.77 -15.38 -2.43
CA ARG A 88 8.95 -15.38 -3.29
C ARG A 88 8.88 -14.27 -4.35
N ASP A 89 8.26 -13.16 -3.98
CA ASP A 89 8.18 -11.97 -4.82
C ASP A 89 9.39 -11.10 -4.54
N ASN A 90 10.49 -11.39 -5.26
CA ASN A 90 11.77 -10.74 -5.01
C ASN A 90 11.74 -9.27 -5.39
N HIS A 91 10.96 -8.92 -6.41
CA HIS A 91 10.83 -7.53 -6.84
C HIS A 91 10.16 -6.69 -5.75
N ALA A 92 9.03 -7.17 -5.26
CA ALA A 92 8.32 -6.47 -4.18
C ALA A 92 9.18 -6.38 -2.93
N PHE A 93 9.88 -7.47 -2.59
CA PHE A 93 10.76 -7.47 -1.42
C PHE A 93 11.83 -6.38 -1.54
N SER A 94 12.47 -6.29 -2.70
CA SER A 94 13.54 -5.30 -2.89
C SER A 94 13.02 -3.87 -2.80
N GLU A 95 11.85 -3.61 -3.38
CA GLU A 95 11.24 -2.29 -3.31
C GLU A 95 10.88 -1.91 -1.88
N LEU A 96 10.29 -2.85 -1.16
CA LEU A 96 9.89 -2.62 0.24
C LEU A 96 11.11 -2.43 1.12
N GLN A 97 12.16 -3.21 0.90
CA GLN A 97 13.39 -3.07 1.66
C GLN A 97 14.01 -1.69 1.47
N ALA A 98 13.99 -1.17 0.24
CA ALA A 98 14.56 0.15 -0.06
C ALA A 98 13.82 1.25 0.69
N VAL A 99 12.49 1.26 0.64
CA VAL A 99 11.71 2.30 1.33
C VAL A 99 11.75 2.11 2.85
N TYR A 100 11.85 0.87 3.31
CA TYR A 100 12.01 0.59 4.73
C TYR A 100 13.32 1.20 5.26
N ARG A 101 14.42 0.98 4.55
CA ARG A 101 15.72 1.51 4.95
C ARG A 101 15.71 3.04 4.94
N GLN A 102 15.09 3.65 3.94
CA GLN A 102 14.95 5.11 3.89
C GLN A 102 14.13 5.63 5.08
N ALA A 103 13.03 4.98 5.37
CA ALA A 103 12.16 5.40 6.47
C ALA A 103 12.87 5.30 7.81
N LYS A 104 13.72 4.29 7.99
CA LYS A 104 14.49 4.13 9.21
C LYS A 104 15.73 5.01 9.26
N GLY A 105 16.03 5.72 8.18
CA GLY A 105 17.22 6.55 8.11
C GLY A 105 18.51 5.77 7.92
N ILE A 106 18.41 4.55 7.38
CA ILE A 106 19.59 3.74 7.12
C ILE A 106 20.04 4.01 5.69
N GLU A 107 21.18 4.68 5.54
CA GLU A 107 21.76 4.92 4.24
C GLU A 107 22.65 3.75 3.84
N GLU A 108 22.78 3.50 2.54
CA GLU A 108 23.58 2.39 2.08
C GLU A 108 25.03 2.49 2.49
N ASP A 109 25.57 3.70 2.42
CA ASP A 109 26.97 3.94 2.79
C ASP A 109 27.19 3.91 4.29
N ASP A 110 26.13 3.94 5.10
CA ASP A 110 26.26 3.77 6.53
C ASP A 110 26.62 2.35 6.93
N ASP A 111 26.52 1.44 5.99
CA ASP A 111 26.82 0.03 6.23
C ASP A 111 28.29 -0.30 6.04
N ASP A 112 29.10 0.69 5.79
CA ASP A 112 30.49 0.49 5.36
C ASP A 112 31.48 0.38 6.50
N TYR A 113 31.03 0.06 7.63
CA TYR A 113 31.98 -0.02 8.75
C TYR A 113 32.06 -1.32 9.35
#